data_80c9828392fa2bd1112361120089413e
#
_entry.id   80c9828392fa2bd1112361120089413e
#
_cell.length_a   1.000
_cell.length_b   1.000
_cell.length_c   1.000
_cell.angle_alpha   90.00
_cell.angle_beta   90.00
_cell.angle_gamma   90.00
#
_symmetry.space_group_name_H-M   'P 1'
#
loop_
_entity.id
_entity.type
_entity.pdbx_description
1 polymer ?
#
loop_
_entity_poly.entity_id
_entity_poly.type
_entity_poly.pdbx_seq_one_letter_code
_entity_poly.pdbx_strand_id
1 'polypeptide(L)'
;MHQVLGRPISWYSINAAKKSKFIDRIFVSTDSAKLKKLAQKEGVELIKRPHRLTTDKALGEDVFKHGYYEIKKILEMESKKISIMVLLFANAPTITGKIIDQGIKILNKDQSIDSAVTTSIYNMWSPLRARRLDKNKMLKPFVPFEIFGNPKTLNCDRDSQGDVFFADMSVSVVRPRCLEKLKNGLLPQKWMGKKIAPIFSWGGCDVDYEWQVPAVEFWLRRHNFKNKR
;
A
#
# COMPACT_ATOMS: atom_id res chain seq x y z
N MET A 1 1.87 2.34 19.15
CA MET A 1 1.43 2.99 17.90
C MET A 1 2.21 4.28 17.79
N HIS A 2 3.02 4.40 16.76
CA HIS A 2 3.86 5.57 16.52
C HIS A 2 3.00 6.81 16.25
N GLN A 3 3.48 7.99 16.69
CA GLN A 3 2.77 9.25 16.44
C GLN A 3 3.53 10.10 15.41
N VAL A 4 2.79 10.71 14.51
CA VAL A 4 3.29 11.62 13.48
C VAL A 4 2.43 12.89 13.55
N LEU A 5 3.04 14.05 13.64
CA LEU A 5 2.35 15.34 13.83
C LEU A 5 1.28 15.29 14.96
N GLY A 6 1.59 14.61 16.08
CA GLY A 6 0.70 14.48 17.24
C GLY A 6 -0.53 13.58 17.03
N ARG A 7 -0.55 12.75 15.97
CA ARG A 7 -1.63 11.80 15.68
C ARG A 7 -1.08 10.38 15.51
N PRO A 8 -1.84 9.34 15.92
CA PRO A 8 -1.46 7.97 15.59
C PRO A 8 -1.27 7.80 14.08
N ILE A 9 -0.19 7.14 13.66
CA ILE A 9 0.13 6.98 12.23
C ILE A 9 -1.03 6.39 11.42
N SER A 10 -1.74 5.40 11.97
CA SER A 10 -2.91 4.77 11.33
C SER A 10 -4.14 5.67 11.22
N TRP A 11 -4.16 6.81 11.93
CA TRP A 11 -5.23 7.81 11.76
C TRP A 11 -5.25 8.39 10.35
N TYR A 12 -4.09 8.55 9.72
CA TYR A 12 -3.99 9.15 8.37
C TYR A 12 -4.70 8.32 7.31
N SER A 13 -4.56 6.99 7.35
CA SER A 13 -5.25 6.09 6.42
C SER A 13 -6.77 6.15 6.60
N ILE A 14 -7.26 6.12 7.83
CA ILE A 14 -8.68 6.27 8.13
C ILE A 14 -9.20 7.66 7.67
N ASN A 15 -8.48 8.72 7.99
CA ASN A 15 -8.86 10.08 7.60
C ASN A 15 -8.87 10.27 6.08
N ALA A 16 -7.92 9.68 5.36
CA ALA A 16 -7.89 9.72 3.91
C ALA A 16 -9.10 9.01 3.30
N ALA A 17 -9.44 7.81 3.81
CA ALA A 17 -10.63 7.09 3.38
C ALA A 17 -11.92 7.89 3.64
N LYS A 18 -12.07 8.50 4.82
CA LYS A 18 -13.22 9.38 5.16
C LYS A 18 -13.33 10.61 4.27
N LYS A 19 -12.23 11.10 3.71
CA LYS A 19 -12.18 12.27 2.82
C LYS A 19 -12.27 11.92 1.33
N SER A 20 -12.28 10.66 0.98
CA SER A 20 -12.55 10.20 -0.38
C SER A 20 -14.03 10.47 -0.74
N LYS A 21 -14.28 10.83 -2.00
CA LYS A 21 -15.63 11.05 -2.52
C LYS A 21 -16.34 9.77 -2.96
N PHE A 22 -15.62 8.65 -3.03
CA PHE A 22 -16.09 7.40 -3.61
C PHE A 22 -16.04 6.22 -2.64
N ILE A 23 -15.63 6.44 -1.39
CA ILE A 23 -15.65 5.42 -0.35
C ILE A 23 -16.99 5.46 0.38
N ASP A 24 -17.72 4.36 0.31
CA ASP A 24 -19.00 4.22 0.99
C ASP A 24 -18.84 3.70 2.44
N ARG A 25 -17.91 2.77 2.66
CA ARG A 25 -17.71 2.14 3.97
C ARG A 25 -16.24 1.89 4.27
N ILE A 26 -15.88 1.98 5.53
CA ILE A 26 -14.50 1.84 6.00
C ILE A 26 -14.45 0.77 7.08
N PHE A 27 -13.58 -0.22 6.87
CA PHE A 27 -13.38 -1.33 7.79
C PHE A 27 -11.92 -1.38 8.26
N VAL A 28 -11.73 -1.60 9.56
CA VAL A 28 -10.42 -1.82 10.15
C VAL A 28 -10.29 -3.27 10.61
N SER A 29 -9.39 -4.02 9.98
CA SER A 29 -9.06 -5.39 10.36
C SER A 29 -7.84 -5.37 11.28
N THR A 30 -8.04 -5.67 12.57
CA THR A 30 -6.95 -5.62 13.56
C THR A 30 -7.24 -6.48 14.78
N ASP A 31 -6.20 -6.95 15.43
CA ASP A 31 -6.19 -7.54 16.78
C ASP A 31 -5.76 -6.55 17.86
N SER A 32 -5.05 -5.47 17.46
CA SER A 32 -4.53 -4.44 18.37
C SER A 32 -5.63 -3.67 19.10
N ALA A 33 -5.65 -3.72 20.44
CA ALA A 33 -6.58 -2.97 21.26
C ALA A 33 -6.51 -1.45 21.04
N LYS A 34 -5.30 -0.91 20.79
CA LYS A 34 -5.09 0.51 20.49
C LYS A 34 -5.73 0.91 19.16
N LEU A 35 -5.59 0.07 18.14
CA LEU A 35 -6.17 0.34 16.82
C LEU A 35 -7.69 0.16 16.82
N LYS A 36 -8.23 -0.80 17.58
CA LYS A 36 -9.67 -0.94 17.82
C LYS A 36 -10.28 0.32 18.45
N LYS A 37 -9.64 0.85 19.50
CA LYS A 37 -10.07 2.10 20.14
C LYS A 37 -10.04 3.28 19.16
N LEU A 38 -9.00 3.37 18.32
CA LEU A 38 -8.93 4.41 17.27
C LEU A 38 -10.08 4.27 16.28
N ALA A 39 -10.30 3.06 15.76
CA ALA A 39 -11.38 2.79 14.81
C ALA A 39 -12.76 3.16 15.37
N GLN A 40 -13.05 2.78 16.61
CA GLN A 40 -14.28 3.15 17.34
C GLN A 40 -14.41 4.67 17.47
N LYS A 41 -13.33 5.36 17.88
CA LYS A 41 -13.31 6.83 18.00
C LYS A 41 -13.57 7.52 16.65
N GLU A 42 -13.07 6.95 15.57
CA GLU A 42 -13.26 7.46 14.21
C GLU A 42 -14.60 7.02 13.59
N GLY A 43 -15.41 6.21 14.28
CA GLY A 43 -16.71 5.75 13.78
C GLY A 43 -16.61 4.85 12.55
N VAL A 44 -15.58 4.02 12.48
CA VAL A 44 -15.37 3.06 11.39
C VAL A 44 -15.56 1.63 11.88
N GLU A 45 -15.93 0.74 10.95
CA GLU A 45 -16.30 -0.64 11.27
C GLU A 45 -15.07 -1.51 11.57
N LEU A 46 -15.28 -2.53 12.40
CA LEU A 46 -14.22 -3.44 12.83
C LEU A 46 -14.45 -4.84 12.25
N ILE A 47 -13.37 -5.41 11.70
CA ILE A 47 -13.31 -6.83 11.33
C ILE A 47 -12.47 -7.56 12.38
N LYS A 48 -13.05 -8.60 12.98
CA LYS A 48 -12.31 -9.47 13.89
C LYS A 48 -11.30 -10.31 13.09
N ARG A 49 -10.02 -10.09 13.34
CA ARG A 49 -8.96 -10.87 12.70
C ARG A 49 -8.75 -12.17 13.47
N PRO A 50 -8.77 -13.34 12.81
CA PRO A 50 -8.48 -14.61 13.47
C PRO A 50 -7.00 -14.70 13.86
N HIS A 51 -6.69 -15.39 14.94
CA HIS A 51 -5.34 -15.48 15.52
C HIS A 51 -4.27 -15.90 14.50
N ARG A 52 -4.57 -16.85 13.60
CA ARG A 52 -3.62 -17.27 12.54
C ARG A 52 -3.16 -16.14 11.61
N LEU A 53 -3.90 -15.02 11.55
CA LEU A 53 -3.57 -13.83 10.74
C LEU A 53 -3.03 -12.67 11.58
N THR A 54 -2.66 -12.91 12.84
CA THR A 54 -2.08 -11.89 13.74
C THR A 54 -0.62 -12.17 14.08
N THR A 55 -0.05 -13.22 13.53
CA THR A 55 1.35 -13.60 13.73
C THR A 55 2.26 -12.88 12.73
N ASP A 56 3.54 -12.73 13.07
CA ASP A 56 4.57 -12.13 12.20
C ASP A 56 4.78 -12.92 10.89
N LYS A 57 4.30 -14.16 10.82
CA LYS A 57 4.35 -15.01 9.63
C LYS A 57 3.14 -14.85 8.71
N ALA A 58 2.11 -14.10 9.15
CA ALA A 58 0.90 -13.90 8.35
C ALA A 58 1.20 -12.99 7.16
N LEU A 59 0.90 -13.45 5.95
CA LEU A 59 1.07 -12.66 4.75
C LEU A 59 0.00 -11.57 4.65
N GLY A 60 0.40 -10.37 4.24
CA GLY A 60 -0.53 -9.26 4.02
C GLY A 60 -1.67 -9.61 3.05
N GLU A 61 -1.37 -10.42 2.02
CA GLU A 61 -2.38 -10.89 1.06
C GLU A 61 -3.46 -11.77 1.69
N ASP A 62 -3.12 -12.58 2.69
CA ASP A 62 -4.09 -13.41 3.42
C ASP A 62 -5.00 -12.54 4.32
N VAL A 63 -4.43 -11.49 4.91
CA VAL A 63 -5.17 -10.51 5.69
C VAL A 63 -6.17 -9.74 4.81
N PHE A 64 -5.74 -9.28 3.64
CA PHE A 64 -6.62 -8.59 2.69
C PHE A 64 -7.72 -9.50 2.16
N LYS A 65 -7.38 -10.74 1.79
CA LYS A 65 -8.36 -11.74 1.38
C LYS A 65 -9.39 -12.04 2.46
N HIS A 66 -8.94 -12.21 3.70
CA HIS A 66 -9.85 -12.40 4.85
C HIS A 66 -10.78 -11.19 4.99
N GLY A 67 -10.24 -9.97 5.00
CA GLY A 67 -11.02 -8.75 5.09
C GLY A 67 -12.08 -8.64 3.99
N TYR A 68 -11.71 -8.96 2.75
CA TYR A 68 -12.63 -8.99 1.62
C TYR A 68 -13.83 -9.93 1.87
N TYR A 69 -13.59 -11.17 2.30
CA TYR A 69 -14.67 -12.12 2.51
C TYR A 69 -15.56 -11.76 3.70
N GLU A 70 -15.02 -11.20 4.77
CA GLU A 70 -15.82 -10.71 5.89
C GLU A 70 -16.71 -9.53 5.48
N ILE A 71 -16.18 -8.57 4.72
CA ILE A 71 -16.96 -7.44 4.17
C ILE A 71 -18.02 -7.97 3.20
N LYS A 72 -17.68 -8.92 2.34
CA LYS A 72 -18.60 -9.54 1.38
C LYS A 72 -19.81 -10.13 2.10
N LYS A 73 -19.60 -10.90 3.17
CA LYS A 73 -20.70 -11.46 3.99
C LYS A 73 -21.60 -10.37 4.58
N ILE A 74 -21.01 -9.30 5.13
CA ILE A 74 -21.77 -8.18 5.70
C ILE A 74 -22.65 -7.52 4.63
N LEU A 75 -22.09 -7.25 3.46
CA LEU A 75 -22.81 -6.59 2.38
C LEU A 75 -23.88 -7.49 1.73
N GLU A 76 -23.64 -8.79 1.63
CA GLU A 76 -24.62 -9.75 1.12
C GLU A 76 -25.87 -9.79 2.00
N MET A 77 -25.75 -9.67 3.32
CA MET A 77 -26.91 -9.56 4.23
C MET A 77 -27.71 -8.25 4.00
N GLU A 78 -27.08 -7.23 3.43
CA GLU A 78 -27.71 -5.96 3.05
C GLU A 78 -28.14 -5.94 1.57
N SER A 79 -28.07 -7.05 0.84
CA SER A 79 -28.32 -7.15 -0.61
C SER A 79 -27.42 -6.23 -1.44
N LYS A 80 -26.19 -5.95 -0.96
CA LYS A 80 -25.18 -5.12 -1.61
C LYS A 80 -23.99 -5.94 -2.09
N LYS A 81 -23.22 -5.38 -3.02
CA LYS A 81 -22.01 -6.01 -3.57
C LYS A 81 -20.81 -5.06 -3.47
N ILE A 82 -19.62 -5.65 -3.36
CA ILE A 82 -18.37 -4.89 -3.45
C ILE A 82 -18.07 -4.66 -4.93
N SER A 83 -18.02 -3.40 -5.35
CA SER A 83 -17.58 -3.02 -6.70
C SER A 83 -16.06 -2.85 -6.79
N ILE A 84 -15.45 -2.22 -5.79
CA ILE A 84 -14.03 -1.94 -5.68
C ILE A 84 -13.62 -2.06 -4.20
N MET A 85 -12.43 -2.58 -3.96
CA MET A 85 -11.77 -2.55 -2.63
C MET A 85 -10.63 -1.54 -2.66
N VAL A 86 -10.51 -0.76 -1.60
CA VAL A 86 -9.33 0.09 -1.35
C VAL A 86 -8.59 -0.50 -0.15
N LEU A 87 -7.36 -0.93 -0.40
CA LEU A 87 -6.49 -1.53 0.60
C LEU A 87 -5.49 -0.47 1.08
N LEU A 88 -5.46 -0.23 2.38
CA LEU A 88 -4.62 0.76 3.03
C LEU A 88 -3.82 0.10 4.14
N PHE A 89 -2.52 0.42 4.20
CA PHE A 89 -1.69 0.00 5.32
C PHE A 89 -1.79 0.98 6.50
N ALA A 90 -1.77 0.45 7.71
CA ALA A 90 -1.90 1.26 8.92
C ALA A 90 -0.64 2.10 9.23
N ASN A 91 0.50 1.75 8.65
CA ASN A 91 1.79 2.41 8.78
C ASN A 91 2.21 3.23 7.55
N ALA A 92 1.34 3.37 6.54
CA ALA A 92 1.59 4.17 5.33
C ALA A 92 0.75 5.46 5.34
N PRO A 93 1.22 6.54 5.98
CA PRO A 93 0.43 7.75 6.18
C PRO A 93 0.50 8.76 5.03
N THR A 94 1.34 8.51 4.02
CA THR A 94 1.54 9.40 2.85
C THR A 94 0.38 9.28 1.85
N ILE A 95 -0.82 9.61 2.31
CA ILE A 95 -2.07 9.36 1.59
C ILE A 95 -3.07 10.51 1.79
N THR A 96 -3.88 10.78 0.77
CA THR A 96 -5.03 11.69 0.83
C THR A 96 -6.26 11.07 0.16
N GLY A 97 -7.46 11.59 0.48
CA GLY A 97 -8.69 11.17 -0.19
C GLY A 97 -8.63 11.39 -1.72
N LYS A 98 -7.94 12.45 -2.17
CA LYS A 98 -7.76 12.72 -3.61
C LYS A 98 -6.96 11.60 -4.31
N ILE A 99 -5.93 11.05 -3.67
CA ILE A 99 -5.13 9.95 -4.21
C ILE A 99 -5.99 8.69 -4.33
N ILE A 100 -6.81 8.39 -3.32
CA ILE A 100 -7.78 7.29 -3.38
C ILE A 100 -8.74 7.49 -4.55
N ASP A 101 -9.32 8.69 -4.68
CA ASP A 101 -10.26 9.04 -5.74
C ASP A 101 -9.66 8.89 -7.13
N GLN A 102 -8.37 9.20 -7.31
CA GLN A 102 -7.66 8.99 -8.58
C GLN A 102 -7.61 7.50 -8.95
N GLY A 103 -7.25 6.64 -8.00
CA GLY A 103 -7.21 5.20 -8.23
C GLY A 103 -8.58 4.61 -8.59
N ILE A 104 -9.64 5.04 -7.90
CA ILE A 104 -11.01 4.59 -8.19
C ILE A 104 -11.44 5.05 -9.59
N LYS A 105 -11.13 6.29 -9.98
CA LYS A 105 -11.42 6.80 -11.33
C LYS A 105 -10.70 6.01 -12.43
N ILE A 106 -9.44 5.61 -12.21
CA ILE A 106 -8.70 4.78 -13.16
C ILE A 106 -9.44 3.45 -13.39
N LEU A 107 -9.85 2.78 -12.33
CA LEU A 107 -10.58 1.53 -12.47
C LEU A 107 -11.95 1.73 -13.11
N ASN A 108 -12.67 2.79 -12.78
CA ASN A 108 -13.98 3.08 -13.36
C ASN A 108 -13.90 3.35 -14.88
N LYS A 109 -12.80 3.95 -15.33
CA LYS A 109 -12.59 4.25 -16.76
C LYS A 109 -12.28 3.02 -17.60
N ASP A 110 -11.55 2.04 -17.05
CA ASP A 110 -11.15 0.82 -17.77
C ASP A 110 -11.38 -0.43 -16.92
N GLN A 111 -12.41 -1.20 -17.29
CA GLN A 111 -12.81 -2.44 -16.60
C GLN A 111 -11.77 -3.58 -16.74
N SER A 112 -10.87 -3.49 -17.71
CA SER A 112 -9.81 -4.50 -17.92
C SER A 112 -8.67 -4.38 -16.91
N ILE A 113 -8.48 -3.19 -16.27
CA ILE A 113 -7.47 -2.96 -15.24
C ILE A 113 -7.84 -3.72 -13.97
N ASP A 114 -6.88 -4.45 -13.40
CA ASP A 114 -7.04 -5.21 -12.17
C ASP A 114 -6.94 -4.34 -10.92
N SER A 115 -5.95 -3.45 -10.92
CA SER A 115 -5.71 -2.55 -9.81
C SER A 115 -5.08 -1.23 -10.24
N ALA A 116 -5.20 -0.22 -9.37
CA ALA A 116 -4.43 1.01 -9.45
C ALA A 116 -3.69 1.22 -8.12
N VAL A 117 -2.38 1.45 -8.17
CA VAL A 117 -1.50 1.44 -7.00
C VAL A 117 -0.64 2.70 -6.98
N THR A 118 -0.50 3.31 -5.80
CA THR A 118 0.41 4.46 -5.64
C THR A 118 1.82 4.08 -6.01
N THR A 119 2.44 4.97 -6.79
CA THR A 119 3.74 4.75 -7.39
C THR A 119 4.57 6.02 -7.26
N SER A 120 5.74 5.90 -6.66
CA SER A 120 6.70 6.98 -6.48
C SER A 120 8.00 6.67 -7.22
N ILE A 121 8.68 7.71 -7.70
CA ILE A 121 10.00 7.56 -8.36
C ILE A 121 11.08 7.49 -7.27
N TYR A 122 11.82 6.38 -7.29
CA TYR A 122 12.91 6.11 -6.36
C TYR A 122 14.14 5.58 -7.09
N ASN A 123 14.78 6.43 -7.89
CA ASN A 123 15.92 6.04 -8.74
C ASN A 123 17.12 5.51 -7.93
N MET A 124 17.27 5.94 -6.66
CA MET A 124 18.31 5.41 -5.78
C MET A 124 18.09 3.91 -5.49
N TRP A 125 16.87 3.43 -5.52
CA TRP A 125 16.52 2.03 -5.24
C TRP A 125 16.40 1.18 -6.50
N SER A 126 17.08 1.59 -7.55
CA SER A 126 17.19 0.78 -8.76
C SER A 126 17.66 -0.65 -8.42
N PRO A 127 17.04 -1.69 -9.00
CA PRO A 127 17.50 -3.07 -8.85
C PRO A 127 18.96 -3.27 -9.22
N LEU A 128 19.53 -2.46 -10.12
CA LEU A 128 20.96 -2.46 -10.45
C LEU A 128 21.86 -2.11 -9.27
N ARG A 129 21.36 -1.34 -8.30
CA ARG A 129 22.12 -0.96 -7.09
C ARG A 129 21.93 -1.94 -5.94
N ALA A 130 20.92 -2.80 -6.00
CA ALA A 130 20.64 -3.75 -4.94
C ALA A 130 21.75 -4.80 -4.82
N ARG A 131 22.13 -5.12 -3.59
CA ARG A 131 23.19 -6.08 -3.26
C ARG A 131 22.70 -7.05 -2.20
N ARG A 132 23.28 -8.23 -2.18
CA ARG A 132 23.15 -9.22 -1.11
C ARG A 132 24.53 -9.60 -0.58
N LEU A 133 24.60 -10.08 0.64
CA LEU A 133 25.84 -10.64 1.17
C LEU A 133 26.01 -12.08 0.66
N ASP A 134 27.23 -12.40 0.23
CA ASP A 134 27.63 -13.77 -0.01
C ASP A 134 28.05 -14.48 1.32
N LYS A 135 28.43 -15.75 1.23
CA LYS A 135 28.90 -16.53 2.37
C LYS A 135 30.13 -15.93 3.09
N ASN A 136 30.91 -15.11 2.40
CA ASN A 136 32.08 -14.42 2.93
C ASN A 136 31.76 -13.02 3.41
N LYS A 137 30.49 -12.64 3.52
CA LYS A 137 29.99 -11.30 3.88
C LYS A 137 30.42 -10.20 2.88
N MET A 138 30.70 -10.55 1.62
CA MET A 138 30.99 -9.61 0.56
C MET A 138 29.72 -9.28 -0.22
N LEU A 139 29.63 -7.99 -0.66
CA LEU A 139 28.50 -7.53 -1.47
C LEU A 139 28.55 -8.13 -2.88
N LYS A 140 27.47 -8.77 -3.28
CA LYS A 140 27.24 -9.31 -4.63
C LYS A 140 25.95 -8.72 -5.21
N PRO A 141 25.80 -8.66 -6.54
CA PRO A 141 24.53 -8.25 -7.15
C PRO A 141 23.35 -9.04 -6.56
N PHE A 142 22.27 -8.36 -6.24
CA PHE A 142 21.05 -9.02 -5.77
C PHE A 142 20.40 -9.82 -6.90
N VAL A 143 20.44 -9.27 -8.12
CA VAL A 143 20.00 -9.90 -9.37
C VAL A 143 21.18 -9.87 -10.34
N PRO A 144 21.44 -10.93 -11.13
CA PRO A 144 22.48 -10.93 -12.17
C PRO A 144 22.33 -9.74 -13.12
N PHE A 145 23.42 -9.06 -13.45
CA PHE A 145 23.38 -7.86 -14.29
C PHE A 145 22.93 -8.15 -15.73
N GLU A 146 23.19 -9.34 -16.21
CA GLU A 146 22.81 -9.82 -17.55
C GLU A 146 21.29 -9.73 -17.81
N ILE A 147 20.48 -9.76 -16.73
CA ILE A 147 19.02 -9.60 -16.83
C ILE A 147 18.64 -8.20 -17.31
N PHE A 148 19.50 -7.19 -17.05
CA PHE A 148 19.26 -5.80 -17.41
C PHE A 148 19.86 -5.41 -18.76
N GLY A 149 20.55 -6.33 -19.44
CA GLY A 149 21.21 -6.09 -20.72
C GLY A 149 22.70 -6.42 -20.70
N ASN A 150 23.49 -5.76 -21.54
CA ASN A 150 24.92 -5.99 -21.59
C ASN A 150 25.63 -5.38 -20.36
N PRO A 151 26.22 -6.20 -19.45
CA PRO A 151 26.89 -5.69 -18.26
C PRO A 151 28.01 -4.67 -18.52
N LYS A 152 28.66 -4.74 -19.70
CA LYS A 152 29.75 -3.83 -20.06
C LYS A 152 29.28 -2.38 -20.33
N THR A 153 28.01 -2.19 -20.63
CA THR A 153 27.43 -0.88 -20.94
C THR A 153 26.50 -0.36 -19.82
N LEU A 154 26.22 -1.19 -18.82
CA LEU A 154 25.40 -0.80 -17.70
C LEU A 154 26.18 0.19 -16.80
N ASN A 155 25.52 1.27 -16.42
CA ASN A 155 26.04 2.24 -15.46
C ASN A 155 24.93 2.63 -14.47
N CYS A 156 25.22 3.50 -13.52
CA CYS A 156 24.26 3.94 -12.53
C CYS A 156 23.73 5.37 -12.77
N ASP A 157 23.97 5.92 -13.94
CA ASP A 157 23.47 7.24 -14.31
C ASP A 157 21.95 7.18 -14.53
N ARG A 158 21.27 8.18 -14.02
CA ARG A 158 19.82 8.25 -14.09
C ARG A 158 19.32 8.17 -15.53
N ASP A 159 19.98 8.86 -16.43
CA ASP A 159 19.55 8.95 -17.83
C ASP A 159 19.71 7.63 -18.60
N SER A 160 20.65 6.76 -18.16
CA SER A 160 20.87 5.45 -18.79
C SER A 160 19.89 4.37 -18.31
N GLN A 161 19.29 4.52 -17.11
CA GLN A 161 18.40 3.54 -16.50
C GLN A 161 16.93 3.92 -16.63
N GLY A 162 16.62 5.18 -16.95
CA GLY A 162 15.28 5.72 -16.87
C GLY A 162 14.78 5.84 -15.43
N ASP A 163 13.50 6.18 -15.27
CA ASP A 163 12.90 6.30 -13.96
C ASP A 163 12.52 4.94 -13.37
N VAL A 164 12.84 4.75 -12.10
CA VAL A 164 12.50 3.56 -11.34
C VAL A 164 11.25 3.85 -10.50
N PHE A 165 10.15 3.23 -10.89
CA PHE A 165 8.86 3.38 -10.22
C PHE A 165 8.69 2.27 -9.18
N PHE A 166 8.51 2.69 -7.93
CA PHE A 166 8.17 1.79 -6.84
C PHE A 166 6.69 1.89 -6.52
N ALA A 167 6.02 0.74 -6.49
CA ALA A 167 4.70 0.63 -5.90
C ALA A 167 4.85 0.77 -4.37
N ASP A 168 4.65 1.99 -3.87
CA ASP A 168 4.85 2.32 -2.46
C ASP A 168 3.74 1.83 -1.54
N MET A 169 2.68 1.25 -2.12
CA MET A 169 1.56 0.59 -1.46
C MET A 169 0.76 1.45 -0.46
N SER A 170 0.97 2.76 -0.43
CA SER A 170 0.18 3.65 0.41
C SER A 170 -1.31 3.53 0.10
N VAL A 171 -1.65 3.35 -1.19
CA VAL A 171 -3.00 3.02 -1.69
C VAL A 171 -2.93 1.91 -2.72
N SER A 172 -3.73 0.89 -2.55
CA SER A 172 -4.03 -0.10 -3.58
C SER A 172 -5.53 -0.19 -3.80
N VAL A 173 -5.99 0.30 -4.94
CA VAL A 173 -7.39 0.20 -5.36
C VAL A 173 -7.51 -1.03 -6.24
N VAL A 174 -8.29 -2.03 -5.81
CA VAL A 174 -8.28 -3.35 -6.45
C VAL A 174 -9.70 -3.82 -6.77
N ARG A 175 -9.84 -4.61 -7.83
CA ARG A 175 -11.09 -5.29 -8.11
C ARG A 175 -11.25 -6.53 -7.24
N PRO A 176 -12.48 -6.91 -6.88
CA PRO A 176 -12.78 -8.14 -6.13
C PRO A 176 -12.08 -9.38 -6.69
N ARG A 177 -12.03 -9.54 -8.02
CA ARG A 177 -11.39 -10.68 -8.70
C ARG A 177 -9.92 -10.89 -8.29
N CYS A 178 -9.20 -9.83 -7.92
CA CYS A 178 -7.81 -9.94 -7.47
C CYS A 178 -7.70 -10.63 -6.11
N LEU A 179 -8.65 -10.40 -5.21
CA LEU A 179 -8.69 -11.02 -3.87
C LEU A 179 -9.32 -12.42 -3.91
N GLU A 180 -10.25 -12.66 -4.83
CA GLU A 180 -10.86 -13.98 -5.03
C GLU A 180 -9.88 -14.97 -5.66
N LYS A 181 -9.03 -14.52 -6.59
CA LYS A 181 -8.11 -15.34 -7.39
C LYS A 181 -6.65 -14.91 -7.18
N LEU A 182 -6.20 -14.77 -5.92
CA LEU A 182 -4.86 -14.31 -5.57
C LEU A 182 -3.73 -15.03 -6.35
N LYS A 183 -3.84 -16.35 -6.55
CA LYS A 183 -2.84 -17.13 -7.29
C LYS A 183 -2.57 -16.64 -8.71
N ASN A 184 -3.48 -15.86 -9.29
CA ASN A 184 -3.35 -15.31 -10.65
C ASN A 184 -2.58 -13.99 -10.68
N GLY A 185 -2.33 -13.36 -9.53
CA GLY A 185 -1.63 -12.08 -9.44
C GLY A 185 -0.12 -12.20 -9.60
N LEU A 186 0.52 -11.10 -9.93
CA LEU A 186 1.99 -11.00 -10.03
C LEU A 186 2.63 -10.97 -8.63
N LEU A 187 3.81 -11.57 -8.54
CA LEU A 187 4.64 -11.44 -7.34
C LEU A 187 5.23 -10.03 -7.24
N PRO A 188 5.58 -9.60 -6.03
CA PRO A 188 5.38 -10.25 -4.74
C PRO A 188 3.99 -9.99 -4.13
N GLN A 189 3.25 -9.00 -4.59
CA GLN A 189 1.94 -8.59 -4.06
C GLN A 189 0.79 -9.05 -4.96
N LYS A 190 0.40 -10.30 -4.85
CA LYS A 190 -0.60 -10.92 -5.74
C LYS A 190 -1.98 -10.26 -5.73
N TRP A 191 -2.33 -9.52 -4.66
CA TRP A 191 -3.60 -8.77 -4.63
C TRP A 191 -3.70 -7.66 -5.68
N MET A 192 -2.59 -7.24 -6.28
CA MET A 192 -2.60 -6.24 -7.35
C MET A 192 -3.09 -6.79 -8.68
N GLY A 193 -3.16 -8.13 -8.85
CA GLY A 193 -3.55 -8.76 -10.11
C GLY A 193 -2.41 -8.76 -11.13
N LYS A 194 -2.74 -8.66 -12.42
CA LYS A 194 -1.77 -8.66 -13.53
C LYS A 194 -1.69 -7.33 -14.24
N LYS A 195 -2.83 -6.66 -14.45
CA LYS A 195 -2.92 -5.38 -15.15
C LYS A 195 -3.02 -4.25 -14.15
N ILE A 196 -1.88 -3.72 -13.78
CA ILE A 196 -1.69 -2.76 -12.69
C ILE A 196 -1.46 -1.37 -13.27
N ALA A 197 -2.31 -0.41 -12.96
CA ALA A 197 -2.12 0.98 -13.35
C ALA A 197 -1.42 1.80 -12.25
N PRO A 198 -0.53 2.74 -12.58
CA PRO A 198 0.07 3.61 -11.59
C PRO A 198 -0.89 4.72 -11.15
N ILE A 199 -0.91 5.02 -9.86
CA ILE A 199 -1.38 6.29 -9.31
C ILE A 199 -0.11 7.09 -9.00
N PHE A 200 0.27 8.00 -9.88
CA PHE A 200 1.50 8.77 -9.69
C PHE A 200 1.43 9.62 -8.43
N SER A 201 2.40 9.43 -7.56
CA SER A 201 2.60 10.13 -6.30
C SER A 201 4.10 10.42 -6.13
N TRP A 202 4.49 10.94 -4.98
CA TRP A 202 5.88 11.14 -4.62
C TRP A 202 6.07 10.89 -3.13
N GLY A 203 7.24 10.37 -2.75
CA GLY A 203 7.64 10.18 -1.37
C GLY A 203 6.73 9.26 -0.55
N GLY A 204 5.94 8.40 -1.23
CA GLY A 204 5.11 7.41 -0.56
C GLY A 204 5.98 6.39 0.15
N CYS A 205 5.71 6.12 1.42
CA CYS A 205 6.39 5.07 2.17
C CYS A 205 5.52 4.56 3.31
N ASP A 206 5.76 3.33 3.67
CA ASP A 206 5.38 2.76 4.95
C ASP A 206 6.49 3.04 5.98
N VAL A 207 6.10 3.26 7.22
CA VAL A 207 7.03 3.58 8.31
C VAL A 207 7.30 2.32 9.11
N ASP A 208 8.47 1.75 8.89
CA ASP A 208 9.00 0.62 9.64
C ASP A 208 10.06 1.05 10.65
N TYR A 209 10.74 2.17 10.37
CA TYR A 209 11.83 2.69 11.20
C TYR A 209 11.60 4.16 11.56
N GLU A 210 12.08 4.55 12.74
CA GLU A 210 11.92 5.91 13.27
C GLU A 210 12.55 6.98 12.38
N TRP A 211 13.66 6.69 11.72
CA TRP A 211 14.33 7.61 10.81
C TRP A 211 13.52 7.99 9.57
N GLN A 212 12.45 7.23 9.23
CA GLN A 212 11.55 7.54 8.12
C GLN A 212 10.51 8.63 8.47
N VAL A 213 10.27 8.85 9.77
CA VAL A 213 9.24 9.79 10.25
C VAL A 213 9.44 11.22 9.76
N PRO A 214 10.66 11.81 9.75
CA PRO A 214 10.84 13.17 9.24
C PRO A 214 10.44 13.35 7.78
N ALA A 215 10.71 12.36 6.92
CA ALA A 215 10.30 12.39 5.53
C ALA A 215 8.75 12.35 5.38
N VAL A 216 8.10 11.51 6.18
CA VAL A 216 6.64 11.43 6.24
C VAL A 216 6.03 12.74 6.75
N GLU A 217 6.58 13.35 7.81
CA GLU A 217 6.11 14.64 8.30
C GLU A 217 6.26 15.75 7.25
N PHE A 218 7.38 15.77 6.53
CA PHE A 218 7.57 16.69 5.42
C PHE A 218 6.46 16.52 4.37
N TRP A 219 6.19 15.28 3.95
CA TRP A 219 5.13 14.98 2.99
C TRP A 219 3.76 15.44 3.48
N LEU A 220 3.41 15.12 4.73
CA LEU A 220 2.15 15.50 5.34
C LEU A 220 1.95 17.01 5.40
N ARG A 221 3.00 17.76 5.80
CA ARG A 221 2.97 19.24 5.83
C ARG A 221 2.73 19.82 4.43
N ARG A 222 3.35 19.25 3.39
CA ARG A 222 3.11 19.64 1.98
C ARG A 222 1.69 19.35 1.52
N HIS A 223 0.99 18.45 2.19
CA HIS A 223 -0.44 18.13 1.93
C HIS A 223 -1.38 18.79 2.96
N ASN A 224 -0.95 19.90 3.59
CA ASN A 224 -1.71 20.72 4.51
C ASN A 224 -2.13 20.05 5.83
N PHE A 225 -1.43 18.99 6.26
CA PHE A 225 -1.59 18.47 7.60
C PHE A 225 -0.79 19.33 8.58
N LYS A 226 -1.43 19.69 9.70
CA LYS A 226 -0.82 20.48 10.80
C LYS A 226 -0.66 19.62 12.03
N ASN A 227 0.27 20.01 12.90
CA ASN A 227 0.38 19.41 14.22
C ASN A 227 -0.99 19.47 14.93
N LYS A 228 -1.34 18.38 15.59
CA LYS A 228 -2.44 18.38 16.54
C LYS A 228 -1.93 19.11 17.78
N ARG A 229 -2.57 20.21 18.13
CA ARG A 229 -2.39 20.87 19.43
C ARG A 229 -3.03 20.05 20.53
#